data_0ffa1ee97b5938c8b0767f7e468fc760
#
_entry.id   0ffa1ee97b5938c8b0767f7e468fc760
#
_cell.length_a   1.000
_cell.length_b   1.000
_cell.length_c   1.000
_cell.angle_alpha   90.00
_cell.angle_beta   90.00
_cell.angle_gamma   90.00
#
_symmetry.space_group_name_H-M   'P 1'
#
loop_
_entity.id
_entity.type
_entity.pdbx_description
1 polymer ?
#
loop_
_entity_poly.entity_id
_entity_poly.type
_entity_poly.pdbx_seq_one_letter_code
_entity_poly.pdbx_strand_id
1 'polypeptide(L)'
;MHPTTFPKTQHLRCIPPRLTAIVCSRPIPGVAALNDKGRYRQQPETTASKLFHAAMRARSFASWEDGSDLAICPSSKEEAPSKDDQAEESPENPPEEDEEKPITASENDQLLDRLLYRGVLPRYAFPTDVATFHVFDQARSSRFRPIMRFAPSQGLPIALTQYAPGKQIWISGKCYSSGAIYSVMASDRYEAWGAKRLYRECDICSFARTFDIGEIENREKQDCPACGAKDSFGEARYWLRPSGFAHPVDVEEVTSPDDMPESSYATRAKLTMETPPDDSKWTQVNERVRVLKERKHLLVSNTGPKKDGYSYCVKCGRIEASSNPTPLLAAPHRKPYPDEKQPNCEGNGTTRHIVLGTDFITDIALFSMDVQPPLRLSPGQYPTDVALRTLSEALSKAASQMLEIEPGELMAEYRPSLTPEGRQGLKTEIFLYDTLPGGAGFASQLIEYGTELFQRALQLLKACPENCDASCYRCLRSFKNKFEHGLLDRHVAAELLEYLLTGSLPQFDAERMNASTAMLYADLLRQSDGKAKFDRAIKVSITGYGSIEVPILAVRDDGSRYAVALSGPLANDFPADPLMMELRNRSTDPHLILVNELLVRGNLPAATREVQRSLGT
;
A
#
# COMPACT_ATOMS: atom_id res chain seq x y z
N MET A 1 13.11 -2.41 61.69
CA MET A 1 13.66 -3.72 62.05
C MET A 1 13.68 -4.61 60.82
N HIS A 2 14.85 -4.87 60.40
CA HIS A 2 15.43 -5.91 59.53
C HIS A 2 14.71 -6.48 58.26
N PRO A 3 15.51 -6.66 57.25
CA PRO A 3 15.13 -7.09 55.92
C PRO A 3 15.35 -8.58 55.70
N THR A 4 14.66 -9.20 54.73
CA THR A 4 14.98 -10.58 54.26
C THR A 4 15.07 -10.56 52.73
N THR A 5 16.26 -10.56 52.24
CA THR A 5 17.04 -11.51 51.44
C THR A 5 16.38 -12.10 50.19
N PHE A 6 16.93 -11.68 49.04
CA PHE A 6 16.85 -12.35 47.75
C PHE A 6 17.63 -13.70 47.76
N PRO A 7 17.21 -14.70 47.03
CA PRO A 7 18.10 -15.78 46.59
C PRO A 7 18.61 -15.55 45.14
N LYS A 8 19.86 -15.91 45.00
CA LYS A 8 20.74 -15.85 43.83
C LYS A 8 20.39 -16.91 42.77
N THR A 9 20.53 -16.51 41.52
CA THR A 9 21.12 -17.21 40.36
C THR A 9 20.96 -18.72 40.23
N GLN A 10 20.34 -19.16 39.12
CA GLN A 10 20.75 -20.40 38.45
C GLN A 10 20.62 -20.32 36.92
N HIS A 11 21.77 -20.49 36.29
CA HIS A 11 22.07 -21.12 35.00
C HIS A 11 21.46 -20.62 33.70
N LEU A 12 22.15 -19.68 33.10
CA LEU A 12 22.29 -19.57 31.64
C LEU A 12 22.94 -20.87 31.09
N ARG A 13 22.18 -21.64 30.31
CA ARG A 13 22.73 -22.70 29.47
C ARG A 13 23.25 -22.07 28.19
N CYS A 14 24.53 -22.28 27.96
CA CYS A 14 25.26 -21.90 26.75
C CYS A 14 24.61 -22.46 25.49
N ILE A 15 24.37 -21.61 24.53
CA ILE A 15 24.10 -21.93 23.14
C ILE A 15 25.42 -22.37 22.48
N PRO A 16 25.45 -23.40 21.64
CA PRO A 16 26.69 -23.92 21.09
C PRO A 16 27.41 -22.92 20.16
N PRO A 17 28.76 -22.91 20.16
CA PRO A 17 29.57 -21.82 19.57
C PRO A 17 29.69 -21.82 18.04
N ARG A 18 28.79 -22.47 17.30
CA ARG A 18 28.91 -22.55 15.83
C ARG A 18 28.20 -21.44 15.02
N LEU A 19 27.33 -20.68 15.63
CA LEU A 19 26.61 -19.57 14.92
C LEU A 19 27.20 -18.18 15.19
N THR A 20 27.91 -18.00 16.32
CA THR A 20 28.51 -16.70 16.69
C THR A 20 29.81 -16.38 15.93
N ALA A 21 30.45 -17.37 15.34
CA ALA A 21 31.73 -17.18 14.62
C ALA A 21 31.56 -16.64 13.18
N ILE A 22 30.36 -16.68 12.63
CA ILE A 22 30.12 -16.19 11.25
C ILE A 22 29.75 -14.69 11.22
N VAL A 23 29.29 -14.13 12.33
CA VAL A 23 28.87 -12.71 12.40
C VAL A 23 30.05 -11.79 12.80
N CYS A 24 31.08 -12.28 13.47
CA CYS A 24 32.19 -11.45 13.96
C CYS A 24 33.46 -11.42 13.08
N SER A 25 33.52 -12.10 11.93
CA SER A 25 34.77 -12.20 11.15
C SER A 25 34.79 -11.49 9.80
N ARG A 26 33.82 -10.65 9.49
CA ARG A 26 33.90 -9.81 8.27
C ARG A 26 33.69 -8.34 8.63
N PRO A 27 34.73 -7.49 8.59
CA PRO A 27 34.55 -6.05 8.70
C PRO A 27 33.75 -5.55 7.51
N ILE A 28 32.75 -4.70 7.78
CA ILE A 28 31.98 -3.99 6.76
C ILE A 28 32.97 -3.12 5.98
N PRO A 29 33.09 -3.24 4.64
CA PRO A 29 34.00 -2.41 3.87
C PRO A 29 33.56 -0.95 3.98
N GLY A 30 34.45 -0.08 4.46
CA GLY A 30 34.20 1.36 4.55
C GLY A 30 34.11 1.96 5.95
N VAL A 31 34.16 1.15 7.02
CA VAL A 31 34.24 1.66 8.39
C VAL A 31 35.70 1.82 8.77
N ALA A 32 36.17 3.06 8.97
CA ALA A 32 37.51 3.35 9.49
C ALA A 32 37.57 3.00 10.99
N ALA A 33 38.50 2.14 11.37
CA ALA A 33 38.78 1.85 12.78
C ALA A 33 39.79 2.87 13.35
N LEU A 34 39.52 3.36 14.56
CA LEU A 34 40.44 4.22 15.31
C LEU A 34 41.52 3.34 15.98
N ASN A 35 42.79 3.78 15.93
CA ASN A 35 43.86 3.18 16.70
C ASN A 35 43.87 3.70 18.15
N ASP A 36 44.65 3.06 19.03
CA ASP A 36 44.76 3.42 20.46
C ASP A 36 45.21 4.86 20.77
N LYS A 37 45.47 5.67 19.72
CA LYS A 37 45.82 7.10 19.82
C LYS A 37 44.80 8.01 19.12
N GLY A 38 43.62 7.52 18.77
CA GLY A 38 42.53 8.29 18.16
C GLY A 38 42.77 8.73 16.71
N ARG A 39 43.66 8.10 15.95
CA ARG A 39 43.94 8.41 14.55
C ARG A 39 43.33 7.36 13.62
N TYR A 40 42.76 7.83 12.50
CA TYR A 40 42.21 6.93 11.47
C TYR A 40 43.32 6.15 10.77
N ARG A 41 43.18 4.83 10.71
CA ARG A 41 44.04 3.94 9.95
C ARG A 41 43.31 3.42 8.72
N GLN A 42 43.83 3.70 7.54
CA GLN A 42 43.34 3.09 6.30
C GLN A 42 43.68 1.61 6.29
N GLN A 43 42.70 0.73 6.17
CA GLN A 43 42.92 -0.68 5.94
C GLN A 43 43.18 -0.93 4.43
N PRO A 44 43.98 -1.96 4.08
CA PRO A 44 44.20 -2.31 2.68
C PRO A 44 42.87 -2.71 2.00
N GLU A 45 42.63 -2.16 0.82
CA GLU A 45 41.45 -2.46 0.04
C GLU A 45 41.33 -3.96 -0.27
N THR A 46 40.21 -4.57 0.13
CA THR A 46 39.87 -5.94 -0.23
C THR A 46 39.45 -6.00 -1.71
N THR A 47 39.50 -7.19 -2.32
CA THR A 47 39.09 -7.41 -3.72
C THR A 47 37.65 -6.94 -3.97
N ALA A 48 36.77 -7.07 -2.98
CA ALA A 48 35.39 -6.57 -3.05
C ALA A 48 35.33 -5.03 -3.05
N SER A 49 36.18 -4.36 -2.27
CA SER A 49 36.30 -2.89 -2.29
C SER A 49 36.83 -2.37 -3.62
N LYS A 50 37.79 -3.07 -4.24
CA LYS A 50 38.31 -2.73 -5.56
C LYS A 50 37.25 -2.89 -6.67
N LEU A 51 36.44 -3.94 -6.61
CA LEU A 51 35.32 -4.16 -7.52
C LEU A 51 34.22 -3.09 -7.34
N PHE A 52 33.92 -2.72 -6.09
CA PHE A 52 32.99 -1.65 -5.79
C PHE A 52 33.46 -0.30 -6.37
N HIS A 53 34.72 0.08 -6.13
CA HIS A 53 35.28 1.30 -6.69
C HIS A 53 35.41 1.28 -8.21
N ALA A 54 35.62 0.10 -8.81
CA ALA A 54 35.62 -0.07 -10.26
C ALA A 54 34.21 0.08 -10.85
N ALA A 55 33.17 -0.48 -10.19
CA ALA A 55 31.78 -0.34 -10.60
C ALA A 55 31.28 1.11 -10.47
N MET A 56 31.68 1.80 -9.40
CA MET A 56 31.36 3.23 -9.21
C MET A 56 32.09 4.13 -10.21
N ARG A 57 33.33 3.81 -10.59
CA ARG A 57 34.04 4.52 -11.67
C ARG A 57 33.43 4.24 -13.04
N ALA A 58 33.03 3.01 -13.34
CA ALA A 58 32.32 2.68 -14.55
C ALA A 58 31.01 3.47 -14.71
N ARG A 59 30.31 3.75 -13.61
CA ARG A 59 29.11 4.60 -13.60
C ARG A 59 29.39 6.06 -13.92
N SER A 60 30.57 6.58 -13.54
CA SER A 60 31.01 7.95 -13.86
C SER A 60 31.64 8.09 -15.25
N PHE A 61 32.11 7.00 -15.85
CA PHE A 61 32.71 7.00 -17.20
C PHE A 61 31.70 6.71 -18.32
N ALA A 62 30.61 6.00 -18.03
CA ALA A 62 29.58 5.70 -19.03
C ALA A 62 28.77 6.92 -19.50
N SER A 63 29.00 8.10 -18.91
CA SER A 63 28.37 9.36 -19.30
C SER A 63 29.25 10.24 -20.19
N TRP A 64 30.42 9.74 -20.62
CA TRP A 64 31.39 10.53 -21.40
C TRP A 64 32.11 9.66 -22.41
N GLU A 65 31.46 9.24 -23.48
CA GLU A 65 32.08 9.09 -24.78
C GLU A 65 31.02 8.70 -25.82
N ASP A 66 30.89 9.55 -26.80
CA ASP A 66 30.27 9.28 -28.09
C ASP A 66 30.93 8.06 -28.74
N GLY A 67 30.07 7.27 -29.40
CA GLY A 67 30.47 6.02 -29.99
C GLY A 67 31.65 6.12 -30.94
N SER A 68 32.63 5.29 -30.72
CA SER A 68 33.39 4.57 -31.72
C SER A 68 34.35 3.58 -31.05
N ASP A 69 34.36 2.35 -31.58
CA ASP A 69 35.43 1.36 -31.50
C ASP A 69 35.74 0.65 -30.19
N LEU A 70 35.07 -0.48 -29.99
CA LEU A 70 35.74 -1.67 -29.48
C LEU A 70 35.23 -2.92 -30.23
N ALA A 71 35.88 -3.16 -31.38
CA ALA A 71 35.81 -4.42 -32.08
C ALA A 71 36.60 -5.48 -31.32
N ILE A 72 35.91 -6.53 -30.86
CA ILE A 72 36.55 -7.80 -30.53
C ILE A 72 36.10 -8.80 -31.57
N CYS A 73 37.05 -9.28 -32.35
CA CYS A 73 36.90 -10.30 -33.37
C CYS A 73 36.35 -11.60 -32.84
N PRO A 74 35.50 -12.28 -33.59
CA PRO A 74 35.53 -13.73 -33.66
C PRO A 74 35.87 -14.20 -35.04
N SER A 75 36.80 -15.09 -35.11
CA SER A 75 37.09 -15.91 -36.28
C SER A 75 36.08 -17.05 -36.36
N SER A 76 35.43 -17.20 -37.46
CA SER A 76 35.43 -18.29 -38.43
C SER A 76 34.17 -18.25 -39.29
N LYS A 77 34.47 -18.24 -40.59
CA LYS A 77 33.53 -18.32 -41.72
C LYS A 77 32.98 -19.73 -41.81
N GLU A 78 31.73 -19.88 -42.24
CA GLU A 78 31.39 -20.84 -43.29
C GLU A 78 30.12 -20.41 -44.02
N GLU A 79 30.09 -20.76 -45.30
CA GLU A 79 29.35 -20.20 -46.41
C GLU A 79 27.91 -20.71 -46.52
N ALA A 80 27.06 -19.90 -47.15
CA ALA A 80 25.75 -20.31 -47.66
C ALA A 80 25.85 -21.08 -48.97
N PRO A 81 24.85 -21.87 -49.32
CA PRO A 81 24.30 -21.82 -50.66
C PRO A 81 22.75 -21.76 -50.73
N SER A 82 22.37 -21.30 -51.90
CA SER A 82 21.14 -20.85 -52.46
C SER A 82 20.05 -21.92 -52.68
N LYS A 83 18.79 -21.46 -52.63
CA LYS A 83 17.58 -21.79 -53.44
C LYS A 83 17.36 -23.20 -53.99
N ASP A 84 16.20 -23.76 -53.75
CA ASP A 84 15.00 -23.84 -54.59
C ASP A 84 13.99 -24.89 -54.06
N ASP A 85 12.70 -24.49 -54.12
CA ASP A 85 11.46 -25.23 -54.37
C ASP A 85 11.20 -26.65 -53.80
N GLN A 86 10.16 -26.79 -53.04
CA GLN A 86 8.89 -27.49 -53.34
C GLN A 86 8.14 -27.92 -52.06
N ALA A 87 6.84 -27.77 -52.16
CA ALA A 87 5.85 -28.13 -51.13
C ALA A 87 5.72 -29.64 -50.93
N GLU A 88 5.45 -30.08 -49.70
CA GLU A 88 4.57 -31.22 -49.41
C GLU A 88 4.09 -31.22 -47.94
N GLU A 89 2.92 -31.81 -47.75
CA GLU A 89 2.04 -31.74 -46.61
C GLU A 89 2.52 -32.49 -45.35
N SER A 90 2.10 -31.95 -44.22
CA SER A 90 1.86 -32.40 -42.82
C SER A 90 2.28 -33.81 -42.34
N PRO A 91 2.65 -33.97 -41.07
CA PRO A 91 1.61 -34.26 -40.07
C PRO A 91 1.79 -33.50 -38.71
N GLU A 92 0.68 -33.44 -38.00
CA GLU A 92 0.44 -32.86 -36.68
C GLU A 92 1.53 -33.18 -35.65
N ASN A 93 2.05 -32.11 -35.00
CA ASN A 93 2.87 -32.21 -33.80
C ASN A 93 2.02 -31.92 -32.56
N PRO A 94 2.35 -32.52 -31.41
CA PRO A 94 1.64 -32.32 -30.14
C PRO A 94 1.91 -30.92 -29.56
N PRO A 95 1.08 -30.44 -28.60
CA PRO A 95 1.13 -29.08 -28.09
C PRO A 95 2.49 -28.81 -27.44
N GLU A 96 3.12 -27.73 -27.90
CA GLU A 96 4.33 -27.19 -27.31
C GLU A 96 4.03 -26.69 -25.90
N GLU A 97 4.78 -27.16 -24.94
CA GLU A 97 4.88 -26.59 -23.60
C GLU A 97 5.31 -25.12 -23.74
N ASP A 98 4.57 -24.20 -23.12
CA ASP A 98 4.89 -22.78 -23.04
C ASP A 98 6.25 -22.59 -22.35
N GLU A 99 7.31 -22.62 -23.11
CA GLU A 99 8.60 -22.06 -22.68
C GLU A 99 8.41 -20.56 -22.41
N GLU A 100 8.52 -20.15 -21.15
CA GLU A 100 8.63 -18.74 -20.75
C GLU A 100 9.71 -18.07 -21.63
N LYS A 101 9.28 -17.24 -22.57
CA LYS A 101 10.20 -16.40 -23.35
C LYS A 101 11.09 -15.61 -22.39
N PRO A 102 12.39 -15.72 -22.48
CA PRO A 102 13.28 -14.92 -21.65
C PRO A 102 12.95 -13.45 -21.88
N ILE A 103 12.76 -12.71 -20.77
CA ILE A 103 12.54 -11.27 -20.77
C ILE A 103 13.72 -10.66 -21.54
N THR A 104 13.45 -10.19 -22.75
CA THR A 104 14.47 -9.49 -23.56
C THR A 104 14.76 -8.17 -22.85
N ALA A 105 15.95 -8.07 -22.29
CA ALA A 105 16.45 -6.84 -21.68
C ALA A 105 16.36 -5.70 -22.71
N SER A 106 15.77 -4.57 -22.33
CA SER A 106 15.76 -3.38 -23.19
C SER A 106 17.20 -2.92 -23.42
N GLU A 107 17.48 -2.36 -24.58
CA GLU A 107 18.84 -1.88 -24.94
C GLU A 107 19.38 -0.80 -23.98
N ASN A 108 18.53 -0.20 -23.15
CA ASN A 108 18.86 0.84 -22.19
C ASN A 108 19.14 0.35 -20.77
N ASP A 109 19.14 -0.95 -20.50
CA ASP A 109 19.43 -1.46 -19.15
C ASP A 109 20.89 -1.22 -18.77
N GLN A 110 21.10 -0.50 -17.67
CA GLN A 110 22.44 -0.27 -17.14
C GLN A 110 23.09 -1.61 -16.71
N LEU A 111 24.41 -1.73 -16.89
CA LEU A 111 25.15 -2.95 -16.54
C LEU A 111 24.89 -3.42 -15.11
N LEU A 112 24.74 -2.47 -14.16
CA LEU A 112 24.43 -2.77 -12.76
C LEU A 112 23.08 -3.48 -12.65
N ASP A 113 22.05 -2.99 -13.32
CA ASP A 113 20.71 -3.56 -13.32
C ASP A 113 20.72 -4.98 -13.89
N ARG A 114 21.42 -5.21 -15.00
CA ARG A 114 21.59 -6.55 -15.57
C ARG A 114 22.28 -7.52 -14.60
N LEU A 115 23.32 -7.08 -13.89
CA LEU A 115 24.01 -7.91 -12.91
C LEU A 115 23.13 -8.23 -11.70
N LEU A 116 22.30 -7.27 -11.28
CA LEU A 116 21.31 -7.44 -10.22
C LEU A 116 20.16 -8.37 -10.64
N TYR A 117 19.64 -8.21 -11.88
CA TYR A 117 18.57 -9.07 -12.41
C TYR A 117 19.03 -10.51 -12.62
N ARG A 118 20.29 -10.72 -13.02
CA ARG A 118 20.87 -12.07 -13.17
C ARG A 118 21.32 -12.70 -11.85
N GLY A 119 21.14 -12.03 -10.73
CA GLY A 119 21.55 -12.54 -9.42
C GLY A 119 23.07 -12.62 -9.21
N VAL A 120 23.86 -12.01 -10.10
CA VAL A 120 25.33 -11.95 -9.97
C VAL A 120 25.73 -11.03 -8.82
N LEU A 121 24.96 -9.95 -8.60
CA LEU A 121 25.09 -9.06 -7.45
C LEU A 121 23.88 -9.19 -6.54
N PRO A 122 24.07 -9.26 -5.23
CA PRO A 122 22.95 -9.29 -4.30
C PRO A 122 22.27 -7.92 -4.23
N ARG A 123 20.96 -7.86 -4.50
CA ARG A 123 20.19 -6.61 -4.55
C ARG A 123 20.20 -5.83 -3.23
N TYR A 124 20.24 -6.52 -2.09
CA TYR A 124 20.30 -5.88 -0.77
C TYR A 124 21.57 -5.03 -0.56
N ALA A 125 22.63 -5.30 -1.30
CA ALA A 125 23.89 -4.54 -1.20
C ALA A 125 23.92 -3.30 -2.11
N PHE A 126 22.96 -3.16 -3.03
CA PHE A 126 22.89 -2.08 -4.02
C PHE A 126 21.47 -1.53 -4.08
N PRO A 127 21.13 -0.53 -3.26
CA PRO A 127 19.81 0.10 -3.30
C PRO A 127 19.65 0.86 -4.63
N THR A 128 18.96 0.25 -5.59
CA THR A 128 18.71 0.82 -6.93
C THR A 128 17.56 1.82 -6.96
N ASP A 129 16.63 1.71 -5.99
CA ASP A 129 15.42 2.52 -5.92
C ASP A 129 15.50 3.56 -4.79
N VAL A 130 16.44 4.47 -4.89
CA VAL A 130 16.66 5.53 -3.90
C VAL A 130 16.35 6.89 -4.49
N ALA A 131 15.56 7.70 -3.80
CA ALA A 131 15.36 9.11 -4.11
C ALA A 131 16.00 9.99 -3.07
N THR A 132 16.71 11.02 -3.53
CA THR A 132 17.40 11.99 -2.68
C THR A 132 16.61 13.29 -2.63
N PHE A 133 16.52 13.88 -1.43
CA PHE A 133 15.98 15.22 -1.24
C PHE A 133 17.11 16.24 -1.19
N HIS A 134 17.18 17.12 -2.19
CA HIS A 134 18.26 18.06 -2.38
C HIS A 134 17.93 19.42 -1.77
N VAL A 135 18.80 19.91 -0.89
CA VAL A 135 18.82 21.29 -0.38
C VAL A 135 20.10 21.96 -0.85
N PHE A 136 19.97 22.99 -1.69
CA PHE A 136 21.11 23.68 -2.31
C PHE A 136 21.80 24.65 -1.34
N ASP A 137 23.12 24.70 -1.42
CA ASP A 137 23.90 25.85 -0.92
C ASP A 137 23.91 26.93 -1.99
N GLN A 138 23.00 27.89 -1.92
CA GLN A 138 22.82 28.92 -2.95
C GLN A 138 24.08 29.78 -3.15
N ALA A 139 24.85 30.07 -2.08
CA ALA A 139 26.01 30.91 -2.14
C ALA A 139 27.20 30.29 -2.90
N ARG A 140 27.26 28.96 -2.91
CA ARG A 140 28.37 28.19 -3.51
C ARG A 140 27.99 27.46 -4.78
N SER A 141 26.71 27.39 -5.10
CA SER A 141 26.19 26.62 -6.24
C SER A 141 26.20 27.44 -7.52
N SER A 142 26.51 26.78 -8.63
CA SER A 142 26.29 27.30 -9.98
C SER A 142 25.51 26.30 -10.83
N ARG A 143 25.02 26.73 -11.99
CA ARG A 143 24.28 25.85 -12.93
C ARG A 143 24.99 24.54 -13.24
N PHE A 144 26.31 24.58 -13.41
CA PHE A 144 27.13 23.42 -13.81
C PHE A 144 27.76 22.68 -12.61
N ARG A 145 27.74 23.29 -11.42
CA ARG A 145 28.28 22.72 -10.19
C ARG A 145 27.32 23.00 -9.03
N PRO A 146 26.20 22.28 -8.95
CA PRO A 146 25.32 22.40 -7.80
C PRO A 146 26.00 21.83 -6.55
N ILE A 147 26.07 22.60 -5.49
CA ILE A 147 26.59 22.18 -4.19
C ILE A 147 25.41 21.99 -3.25
N MET A 148 25.31 20.81 -2.63
CA MET A 148 24.24 20.48 -1.72
C MET A 148 24.65 20.81 -0.29
N ARG A 149 23.77 21.52 0.43
CA ARG A 149 23.87 21.70 1.88
C ARG A 149 23.45 20.42 2.60
N PHE A 150 22.35 19.81 2.13
CA PHE A 150 21.84 18.52 2.61
C PHE A 150 21.34 17.69 1.41
N ALA A 151 21.49 16.37 1.53
CA ALA A 151 21.05 15.43 0.51
C ALA A 151 20.62 14.08 1.14
N PRO A 152 19.64 14.06 2.07
CA PRO A 152 19.16 12.81 2.65
C PRO A 152 18.48 11.96 1.58
N SER A 153 18.74 10.65 1.61
CA SER A 153 18.23 9.69 0.66
C SER A 153 17.36 8.65 1.34
N GLN A 154 16.29 8.21 0.67
CA GLN A 154 15.35 7.20 1.12
C GLN A 154 14.99 6.28 -0.03
N GLY A 155 14.60 5.03 0.28
CA GLY A 155 13.98 4.17 -0.72
C GLY A 155 12.76 4.86 -1.36
N LEU A 156 12.61 4.73 -2.67
CA LEU A 156 11.62 5.50 -3.44
C LEU A 156 10.17 5.34 -2.94
N PRO A 157 9.70 4.14 -2.51
CA PRO A 157 8.36 4.02 -1.90
C PRO A 157 8.17 4.88 -0.65
N ILE A 158 9.21 5.02 0.17
CA ILE A 158 9.20 5.87 1.37
C ILE A 158 9.32 7.34 0.98
N ALA A 159 10.20 7.66 0.04
CA ALA A 159 10.43 9.01 -0.45
C ALA A 159 9.16 9.64 -1.07
N LEU A 160 8.35 8.87 -1.77
CA LEU A 160 7.04 9.29 -2.29
C LEU A 160 6.08 9.79 -1.20
N THR A 161 6.28 9.35 0.05
CA THR A 161 5.54 9.83 1.21
C THR A 161 6.28 10.95 1.93
N GLN A 162 7.58 10.78 2.19
CA GLN A 162 8.34 11.72 3.02
C GLN A 162 8.74 12.98 2.28
N TYR A 163 9.01 12.87 0.98
CA TYR A 163 9.44 13.99 0.12
C TYR A 163 8.35 14.39 -0.88
N ALA A 164 7.08 14.03 -0.60
CA ALA A 164 5.94 14.43 -1.43
C ALA A 164 5.93 15.95 -1.66
N PRO A 165 5.61 16.45 -2.87
CA PRO A 165 5.53 17.87 -3.13
C PRO A 165 4.57 18.59 -2.19
N GLY A 166 4.98 19.74 -1.67
CA GLY A 166 4.28 20.49 -0.64
C GLY A 166 4.61 20.08 0.79
N LYS A 167 5.29 18.94 1.00
CA LYS A 167 5.62 18.46 2.34
C LYS A 167 6.82 19.20 2.94
N GLN A 168 6.77 19.39 4.25
CA GLN A 168 7.83 20.00 5.03
C GLN A 168 8.74 18.93 5.64
N ILE A 169 10.03 19.10 5.46
CA ILE A 169 11.09 18.19 5.90
C ILE A 169 12.02 18.94 6.87
N TRP A 170 12.12 18.43 8.10
CA TRP A 170 13.00 19.01 9.12
C TRP A 170 14.40 18.42 9.04
N ILE A 171 15.40 19.28 8.83
CA ILE A 171 16.81 18.91 8.78
C ILE A 171 17.61 19.93 9.60
N SER A 172 18.36 19.48 10.60
CA SER A 172 19.23 20.33 11.44
C SER A 172 18.52 21.57 12.03
N GLY A 173 17.28 21.39 12.51
CA GLY A 173 16.50 22.47 13.15
C GLY A 173 15.85 23.46 12.19
N LYS A 174 15.90 23.23 10.89
CA LYS A 174 15.27 24.03 9.85
C LYS A 174 14.30 23.20 9.03
N CYS A 175 13.24 23.85 8.57
CA CYS A 175 12.18 23.24 7.79
C CYS A 175 12.33 23.60 6.30
N TYR A 176 12.37 22.59 5.44
CA TYR A 176 12.51 22.69 3.99
C TYR A 176 11.28 22.13 3.31
N SER A 177 10.72 22.86 2.35
CA SER A 177 9.54 22.41 1.60
C SER A 177 9.96 21.66 0.34
N SER A 178 9.35 20.51 0.07
CA SER A 178 9.52 19.79 -1.21
C SER A 178 8.70 20.48 -2.29
N GLY A 179 9.35 20.88 -3.40
CA GLY A 179 8.67 21.60 -4.47
C GLY A 179 9.29 21.40 -5.85
N ALA A 180 10.15 20.40 -6.00
CA ALA A 180 10.73 20.05 -7.29
C ALA A 180 11.04 18.57 -7.42
N ILE A 181 10.92 18.05 -8.65
CA ILE A 181 11.54 16.80 -9.09
C ILE A 181 12.92 17.17 -9.64
N TYR A 182 13.95 16.61 -9.04
CA TYR A 182 15.32 17.00 -9.36
C TYR A 182 16.30 15.83 -9.23
N SER A 183 17.24 15.75 -10.16
CA SER A 183 18.46 14.95 -10.07
C SER A 183 19.67 15.83 -10.37
N VAL A 184 20.81 15.50 -9.79
CA VAL A 184 22.10 16.14 -10.12
C VAL A 184 22.46 15.90 -11.59
N MET A 185 22.12 14.72 -12.10
CA MET A 185 22.29 14.41 -13.52
C MET A 185 21.17 15.06 -14.34
N ALA A 186 21.55 15.89 -15.30
CA ALA A 186 20.57 16.57 -16.15
C ALA A 186 19.74 15.61 -17.00
N SER A 187 20.35 14.51 -17.48
CA SER A 187 19.68 13.43 -18.20
C SER A 187 18.50 12.87 -17.46
N ASP A 188 18.66 12.49 -16.18
CA ASP A 188 17.62 11.84 -15.37
C ASP A 188 16.34 12.68 -15.27
N ARG A 189 16.46 14.01 -15.29
CA ARG A 189 15.31 14.93 -15.23
C ARG A 189 14.44 14.84 -16.48
N TYR A 190 15.08 14.69 -17.66
CA TYR A 190 14.39 14.56 -18.94
C TYR A 190 13.89 13.13 -19.15
N GLU A 191 14.68 12.14 -18.75
CA GLU A 191 14.32 10.72 -18.83
C GLU A 191 13.09 10.40 -17.97
N ALA A 192 13.01 10.97 -16.76
CA ALA A 192 11.82 10.79 -15.89
C ALA A 192 10.53 11.21 -16.61
N TRP A 193 10.55 12.32 -17.36
CA TRP A 193 9.39 12.72 -18.18
C TRP A 193 9.26 11.90 -19.46
N GLY A 194 10.36 11.52 -20.08
CA GLY A 194 10.37 10.65 -21.27
C GLY A 194 9.73 9.29 -20.99
N ALA A 195 10.04 8.71 -19.83
CA ALA A 195 9.55 7.40 -19.37
C ALA A 195 8.18 7.46 -18.67
N LYS A 196 7.43 8.55 -18.81
CA LYS A 196 6.09 8.66 -18.21
C LYS A 196 5.15 7.60 -18.76
N ARG A 197 4.25 7.11 -17.90
CA ARG A 197 3.19 6.16 -18.25
C ARG A 197 1.82 6.77 -17.98
N LEU A 198 0.76 6.06 -18.29
CA LEU A 198 -0.60 6.39 -17.90
C LEU A 198 -0.98 5.56 -16.67
N TYR A 199 -1.71 6.15 -15.74
CA TYR A 199 -2.16 5.56 -14.48
C TYR A 199 -3.67 5.62 -14.37
N ARG A 200 -4.28 4.54 -13.96
CA ARG A 200 -5.67 4.47 -13.54
C ARG A 200 -5.79 3.85 -12.16
N GLU A 201 -6.78 4.29 -11.41
CA GLU A 201 -7.14 3.75 -10.10
C GLU A 201 -8.66 3.66 -9.98
N CYS A 202 -9.15 2.58 -9.38
CA CYS A 202 -10.56 2.40 -9.08
C CYS A 202 -10.95 3.20 -7.83
N ASP A 203 -12.01 3.99 -7.94
CA ASP A 203 -12.53 4.81 -6.84
C ASP A 203 -13.14 3.95 -5.70
N ILE A 204 -13.51 2.69 -5.98
CA ILE A 204 -14.21 1.81 -5.03
C ILE A 204 -13.23 0.85 -4.33
N CYS A 205 -12.43 0.09 -5.09
CA CYS A 205 -11.56 -0.94 -4.53
C CYS A 205 -10.08 -0.54 -4.50
N SER A 206 -9.76 0.66 -4.98
CA SER A 206 -8.40 1.17 -5.08
C SER A 206 -7.45 0.29 -5.92
N PHE A 207 -7.97 -0.62 -6.74
CA PHE A 207 -7.16 -1.32 -7.74
C PHE A 207 -6.51 -0.29 -8.67
N ALA A 208 -5.22 -0.42 -8.94
CA ALA A 208 -4.50 0.52 -9.79
C ALA A 208 -3.55 -0.20 -10.74
N ARG A 209 -3.38 0.40 -11.92
CA ARG A 209 -2.45 -0.09 -12.95
C ARG A 209 -1.85 1.07 -13.73
N THR A 210 -0.65 0.85 -14.25
CA THR A 210 -0.01 1.73 -15.24
C THR A 210 -0.03 1.09 -16.63
N PHE A 211 -0.05 1.94 -17.65
CA PHE A 211 -0.08 1.58 -19.07
C PHE A 211 0.97 2.39 -19.81
N ASP A 212 1.55 1.84 -20.83
CA ASP A 212 2.43 2.59 -21.71
C ASP A 212 1.64 3.62 -22.53
N ILE A 213 2.33 4.69 -22.94
CA ILE A 213 1.68 5.71 -23.75
C ILE A 213 1.40 5.13 -25.14
N GLY A 214 0.10 5.09 -25.51
CA GLY A 214 -0.38 4.45 -26.74
C GLY A 214 -1.00 3.07 -26.53
N GLU A 215 -0.84 2.44 -25.37
CA GLU A 215 -1.50 1.17 -25.04
C GLU A 215 -3.02 1.35 -24.88
N ILE A 216 -3.47 2.51 -24.41
CA ILE A 216 -4.88 2.85 -24.29
C ILE A 216 -5.23 4.08 -25.11
N GLU A 217 -6.23 3.95 -25.99
CA GLU A 217 -6.73 5.04 -26.84
C GLU A 217 -7.66 5.95 -26.05
N ASN A 218 -8.58 5.37 -25.27
CA ASN A 218 -9.57 6.10 -24.48
C ASN A 218 -9.03 6.37 -23.07
N ARG A 219 -9.02 7.65 -22.67
CA ARG A 219 -8.63 8.11 -21.33
C ARG A 219 -9.80 8.28 -20.36
N GLU A 220 -11.03 8.09 -20.81
CA GLU A 220 -12.24 8.21 -20.02
C GLU A 220 -12.35 7.08 -18.98
N LYS A 221 -13.26 7.26 -18.02
CA LYS A 221 -13.56 6.24 -17.01
C LYS A 221 -14.02 4.94 -17.65
N GLN A 222 -13.71 3.83 -17.00
CA GLN A 222 -14.05 2.47 -17.43
C GLN A 222 -14.56 1.65 -16.24
N ASP A 223 -15.12 0.49 -16.54
CA ASP A 223 -15.45 -0.51 -15.53
C ASP A 223 -14.18 -1.06 -14.90
N CYS A 224 -14.21 -1.30 -13.58
CA CYS A 224 -13.03 -1.81 -12.89
C CYS A 224 -12.81 -3.30 -13.18
N PRO A 225 -11.63 -3.70 -13.68
CA PRO A 225 -11.37 -5.10 -13.97
C PRO A 225 -11.26 -5.98 -12.71
N ALA A 226 -11.00 -5.36 -11.55
CA ALA A 226 -10.85 -6.09 -10.29
C ALA A 226 -12.18 -6.29 -9.55
N CYS A 227 -12.99 -5.23 -9.37
CA CYS A 227 -14.25 -5.33 -8.62
C CYS A 227 -15.50 -5.32 -9.51
N GLY A 228 -15.36 -5.12 -10.83
CA GLY A 228 -16.47 -5.07 -11.77
C GLY A 228 -17.41 -3.86 -11.62
N ALA A 229 -17.07 -2.89 -10.78
CA ALA A 229 -17.90 -1.70 -10.58
C ALA A 229 -17.85 -0.81 -11.82
N LYS A 230 -19.03 -0.40 -12.28
CA LYS A 230 -19.20 0.41 -13.50
C LYS A 230 -18.62 1.81 -13.32
N ASP A 231 -17.97 2.33 -14.35
CA ASP A 231 -17.40 3.68 -14.43
C ASP A 231 -16.53 4.06 -13.22
N SER A 232 -15.96 3.09 -12.53
CA SER A 232 -15.18 3.29 -11.29
C SER A 232 -13.68 3.26 -11.50
N PHE A 233 -13.18 2.75 -12.63
CA PHE A 233 -11.77 2.77 -12.98
C PHE A 233 -11.47 4.12 -13.63
N GLY A 234 -10.92 5.03 -12.84
CA GLY A 234 -10.85 6.47 -13.10
C GLY A 234 -10.17 6.85 -14.42
N GLU A 235 -10.23 8.14 -14.76
CA GLU A 235 -9.58 8.68 -15.94
C GLU A 235 -8.08 8.41 -15.95
N ALA A 236 -7.52 8.16 -17.15
CA ALA A 236 -6.09 7.93 -17.32
C ALA A 236 -5.30 9.24 -17.12
N ARG A 237 -4.46 9.28 -16.10
CA ARG A 237 -3.57 10.40 -15.76
C ARG A 237 -2.12 10.05 -16.06
N TYR A 238 -1.27 11.05 -16.33
CA TYR A 238 0.16 10.80 -16.44
C TYR A 238 0.73 10.34 -15.11
N TRP A 239 1.54 9.29 -15.16
CA TRP A 239 2.29 8.74 -14.05
C TRP A 239 3.77 8.98 -14.28
N LEU A 240 4.46 9.48 -13.25
CA LEU A 240 5.86 9.84 -13.30
C LEU A 240 6.61 9.17 -12.15
N ARG A 241 7.70 8.48 -12.47
CA ARG A 241 8.67 8.02 -11.48
C ARG A 241 9.66 9.17 -11.21
N PRO A 242 9.70 9.75 -10.00
CA PRO A 242 10.58 10.87 -9.73
C PRO A 242 12.03 10.40 -9.63
N SER A 243 12.94 11.14 -10.27
CA SER A 243 14.39 10.92 -10.18
C SER A 243 15.00 11.38 -8.85
N GLY A 244 14.27 12.15 -8.06
CA GLY A 244 14.61 12.73 -6.77
C GLY A 244 13.77 13.97 -6.50
N PHE A 245 13.99 14.61 -5.37
CA PHE A 245 13.21 15.77 -4.93
C PHE A 245 14.14 16.92 -4.53
N ALA A 246 13.63 18.15 -4.52
CA ALA A 246 14.42 19.27 -4.06
C ALA A 246 13.56 20.34 -3.36
N HIS A 247 14.22 21.06 -2.46
CA HIS A 247 13.75 22.33 -1.93
C HIS A 247 14.03 23.44 -2.94
N PRO A 248 13.00 24.18 -3.42
CA PRO A 248 13.20 25.23 -4.41
C PRO A 248 14.03 26.39 -3.83
N VAL A 249 14.97 26.90 -4.63
CA VAL A 249 15.90 27.96 -4.22
C VAL A 249 15.25 29.32 -3.91
N ASP A 250 14.01 29.53 -4.33
CA ASP A 250 13.21 30.74 -4.10
C ASP A 250 12.26 30.63 -2.91
N VAL A 251 12.25 29.49 -2.23
CA VAL A 251 11.47 29.28 -1.01
C VAL A 251 12.39 29.43 0.19
N GLU A 252 11.99 30.25 1.14
CA GLU A 252 12.77 30.44 2.37
C GLU A 252 12.64 29.24 3.31
N GLU A 253 13.74 28.90 4.00
CA GLU A 253 13.73 27.93 5.08
C GLU A 253 13.03 28.54 6.31
N VAL A 254 12.16 27.75 6.95
CA VAL A 254 11.38 28.21 8.11
C VAL A 254 11.87 27.51 9.38
N THR A 255 11.90 28.24 10.49
CA THR A 255 12.30 27.70 11.80
C THR A 255 11.08 27.26 12.64
N SER A 256 9.90 27.83 12.36
CA SER A 256 8.64 27.48 13.02
C SER A 256 7.51 27.66 12.00
N PRO A 257 6.91 26.60 11.47
CA PRO A 257 5.77 26.74 10.58
C PRO A 257 4.53 27.10 11.39
N ASP A 258 3.85 28.17 10.99
CA ASP A 258 2.60 28.60 11.62
C ASP A 258 1.43 27.70 11.21
N ASP A 259 1.47 27.15 10.00
CA ASP A 259 0.45 26.25 9.45
C ASP A 259 1.07 24.96 8.90
N MET A 260 0.40 23.83 9.13
CA MET A 260 0.76 22.58 8.46
C MET A 260 0.13 22.55 7.06
N PRO A 261 0.93 22.55 5.98
CA PRO A 261 0.38 22.47 4.63
C PRO A 261 -0.37 21.15 4.41
N GLU A 262 -1.36 21.17 3.51
CA GLU A 262 -2.00 19.95 3.06
C GLU A 262 -0.94 18.98 2.54
N SER A 263 -0.85 17.82 3.17
CA SER A 263 0.11 16.79 2.80
C SER A 263 -0.59 15.59 2.19
N SER A 264 0.08 14.96 1.26
CA SER A 264 -0.33 13.70 0.66
C SER A 264 0.62 12.59 1.06
N TYR A 265 0.14 11.37 0.94
CA TYR A 265 0.90 10.18 1.27
C TYR A 265 0.84 9.21 0.10
N ALA A 266 1.92 8.47 -0.10
CA ALA A 266 1.91 7.37 -1.04
C ALA A 266 0.93 6.29 -0.57
N THR A 267 0.28 5.63 -1.51
CA THR A 267 -0.52 4.44 -1.23
C THR A 267 0.39 3.32 -0.72
N ARG A 268 -0.19 2.35 -0.05
CA ARG A 268 0.48 1.07 0.11
C ARG A 268 0.69 0.43 -1.27
N ALA A 269 1.54 -0.59 -1.34
CA ALA A 269 1.79 -1.31 -2.58
C ALA A 269 0.50 -1.98 -3.06
N LYS A 270 0.20 -1.84 -4.34
CA LYS A 270 -0.98 -2.41 -4.99
C LYS A 270 -0.56 -3.47 -5.98
N LEU A 271 -1.25 -4.60 -5.96
CA LEU A 271 -1.01 -5.67 -6.89
C LEU A 271 -1.69 -5.34 -8.24
N THR A 272 -0.91 -5.31 -9.32
CA THR A 272 -1.36 -4.86 -10.65
C THR A 272 -1.99 -5.96 -11.50
N MET A 273 -2.08 -7.19 -11.00
CA MET A 273 -2.60 -8.35 -11.71
C MET A 273 -4.11 -8.21 -11.99
N GLU A 274 -4.51 -8.35 -13.24
CA GLU A 274 -5.91 -8.24 -13.70
C GLU A 274 -6.60 -9.59 -13.90
N THR A 275 -5.84 -10.63 -14.20
CA THR A 275 -6.37 -11.97 -14.41
C THR A 275 -6.24 -12.83 -13.16
N PRO A 276 -7.24 -13.64 -12.80
CA PRO A 276 -7.10 -14.57 -11.70
C PRO A 276 -6.00 -15.57 -12.01
N PRO A 277 -5.20 -15.97 -11.00
CA PRO A 277 -4.23 -17.04 -11.17
C PRO A 277 -4.93 -18.37 -11.52
N ASP A 278 -4.19 -19.25 -12.21
CA ASP A 278 -4.64 -20.61 -12.48
C ASP A 278 -4.94 -21.34 -11.16
N ASP A 279 -6.05 -22.05 -11.12
CA ASP A 279 -6.47 -22.81 -9.93
C ASP A 279 -5.46 -23.89 -9.53
N SER A 280 -4.69 -24.42 -10.44
CA SER A 280 -3.64 -25.42 -10.18
C SER A 280 -2.46 -24.91 -9.35
N LYS A 281 -2.24 -23.59 -9.32
CA LYS A 281 -1.13 -22.96 -8.58
C LYS A 281 -1.43 -22.72 -7.10
N TRP A 282 -2.69 -22.89 -6.69
CA TRP A 282 -3.10 -22.63 -5.32
C TRP A 282 -2.86 -23.82 -4.40
N THR A 283 -2.28 -23.56 -3.24
CA THR A 283 -2.15 -24.52 -2.14
C THR A 283 -3.26 -24.29 -1.13
N GLN A 284 -3.96 -25.35 -0.74
CA GLN A 284 -5.04 -25.25 0.25
C GLN A 284 -4.46 -25.10 1.65
N VAL A 285 -4.86 -24.06 2.38
CA VAL A 285 -4.53 -23.83 3.79
C VAL A 285 -5.58 -24.50 4.68
N ASN A 286 -6.85 -24.25 4.40
CA ASN A 286 -8.02 -24.91 5.00
C ASN A 286 -9.21 -24.83 4.03
N GLU A 287 -10.42 -25.21 4.46
CA GLU A 287 -11.62 -25.20 3.62
C GLU A 287 -11.98 -23.82 3.03
N ARG A 288 -11.56 -22.73 3.66
CA ARG A 288 -11.94 -21.35 3.33
C ARG A 288 -10.78 -20.47 2.89
N VAL A 289 -9.56 -20.96 3.04
CA VAL A 289 -8.34 -20.19 2.74
C VAL A 289 -7.42 -21.02 1.87
N ARG A 290 -6.96 -20.42 0.79
CA ARG A 290 -5.92 -20.97 -0.08
C ARG A 290 -4.81 -19.94 -0.28
N VAL A 291 -3.60 -20.36 -0.54
CA VAL A 291 -2.43 -19.52 -0.71
C VAL A 291 -1.71 -19.79 -2.01
N LEU A 292 -1.19 -18.75 -2.61
CA LEU A 292 -0.38 -18.80 -3.82
C LEU A 292 0.92 -18.03 -3.57
N LYS A 293 2.05 -18.65 -3.95
CA LYS A 293 3.36 -18.02 -3.98
C LYS A 293 3.69 -17.59 -5.40
N GLU A 294 3.96 -16.32 -5.59
CA GLU A 294 4.42 -15.80 -6.87
C GLU A 294 5.35 -14.61 -6.68
N ARG A 295 6.03 -14.27 -7.75
CA ARG A 295 6.79 -13.03 -7.86
C ARG A 295 6.01 -12.09 -8.78
N LYS A 296 5.58 -10.95 -8.26
CA LYS A 296 4.65 -10.05 -8.97
C LYS A 296 5.08 -8.59 -8.90
N HIS A 297 4.58 -7.84 -9.87
CA HIS A 297 4.68 -6.40 -9.93
C HIS A 297 3.77 -5.75 -8.90
N LEU A 298 4.36 -4.89 -8.06
CA LEU A 298 3.65 -4.02 -7.13
C LEU A 298 3.83 -2.57 -7.54
N LEU A 299 2.80 -1.77 -7.33
CA LEU A 299 2.73 -0.36 -7.65
C LEU A 299 2.49 0.48 -6.40
N VAL A 300 3.35 1.45 -6.14
CA VAL A 300 3.18 2.46 -5.10
C VAL A 300 2.99 3.82 -5.76
N SER A 301 1.94 4.54 -5.40
CA SER A 301 1.60 5.81 -6.05
C SER A 301 1.26 6.88 -5.03
N ASN A 302 1.55 8.13 -5.37
CA ASN A 302 1.09 9.30 -4.65
C ASN A 302 0.26 10.17 -5.60
N THR A 303 -1.04 10.19 -5.35
CA THR A 303 -2.04 10.87 -6.17
C THR A 303 -2.29 12.32 -5.76
N GLY A 304 -1.46 12.86 -4.86
CA GLY A 304 -1.57 14.23 -4.39
C GLY A 304 -2.67 14.44 -3.34
N PRO A 305 -2.73 15.66 -2.75
CA PRO A 305 -3.80 16.03 -1.84
C PRO A 305 -5.17 15.86 -2.49
N LYS A 306 -6.15 15.35 -1.74
CA LYS A 306 -7.53 15.09 -2.22
C LYS A 306 -7.61 14.20 -3.47
N LYS A 307 -6.55 13.42 -3.77
CA LYS A 307 -6.40 12.61 -4.99
C LYS A 307 -6.43 13.42 -6.31
N ASP A 308 -6.19 14.73 -6.27
CA ASP A 308 -6.27 15.61 -7.43
C ASP A 308 -4.97 15.66 -8.26
N GLY A 309 -3.92 14.98 -7.79
CA GLY A 309 -2.62 14.93 -8.46
C GLY A 309 -1.77 16.18 -8.23
N TYR A 310 -0.74 16.28 -9.06
CA TYR A 310 0.23 17.37 -9.02
C TYR A 310 0.28 18.12 -10.36
N SER A 311 0.56 19.41 -10.29
CA SER A 311 0.94 20.25 -11.43
C SER A 311 2.47 20.25 -11.54
N TYR A 312 2.99 19.90 -12.70
CA TYR A 312 4.42 19.69 -12.94
C TYR A 312 4.89 20.50 -14.14
N CYS A 313 5.96 21.26 -13.98
CA CYS A 313 6.63 21.95 -15.07
C CYS A 313 7.68 21.04 -15.71
N VAL A 314 7.39 20.56 -16.92
CA VAL A 314 8.29 19.65 -17.67
C VAL A 314 9.66 20.29 -17.97
N LYS A 315 9.72 21.64 -18.10
CA LYS A 315 10.95 22.35 -18.44
C LYS A 315 11.93 22.50 -17.28
N CYS A 316 11.43 22.75 -16.05
CA CYS A 316 12.31 23.02 -14.92
C CYS A 316 12.15 22.04 -13.75
N GLY A 317 11.19 21.13 -13.78
CA GLY A 317 10.96 20.15 -12.74
C GLY A 317 10.22 20.68 -11.52
N ARG A 318 9.78 21.95 -11.49
CA ARG A 318 8.97 22.48 -10.38
C ARG A 318 7.63 21.77 -10.32
N ILE A 319 7.16 21.48 -9.09
CA ILE A 319 5.95 20.70 -8.86
C ILE A 319 5.19 21.24 -7.65
N GLU A 320 3.86 21.26 -7.75
CA GLU A 320 2.94 21.66 -6.67
C GLU A 320 1.65 20.83 -6.71
N ALA A 321 0.84 20.89 -5.66
CA ALA A 321 -0.46 20.21 -5.65
C ALA A 321 -1.41 20.83 -6.70
N SER A 322 -2.12 20.00 -7.48
CA SER A 322 -3.08 20.48 -8.50
C SER A 322 -4.33 21.12 -7.91
N SER A 323 -4.64 20.81 -6.66
CA SER A 323 -5.75 21.43 -5.90
C SER A 323 -5.53 22.92 -5.60
N ASN A 324 -4.35 23.46 -5.85
CA ASN A 324 -4.10 24.89 -5.73
C ASN A 324 -4.90 25.66 -6.80
N PRO A 325 -5.80 26.59 -6.42
CA PRO A 325 -6.68 27.30 -7.36
C PRO A 325 -5.92 28.21 -8.35
N THR A 326 -4.72 28.64 -8.03
CA THR A 326 -3.86 29.44 -8.92
C THR A 326 -2.51 28.74 -9.07
N PRO A 327 -2.38 27.78 -10.03
CA PRO A 327 -1.11 27.12 -10.24
C PRO A 327 -0.07 28.15 -10.69
N LEU A 328 0.89 28.43 -9.82
CA LEU A 328 2.02 29.33 -10.11
C LEU A 328 2.84 28.89 -11.32
N LEU A 329 2.77 27.60 -11.66
CA LEU A 329 3.55 26.98 -12.73
C LEU A 329 3.04 27.32 -14.14
N ALA A 330 1.80 27.76 -14.31
CA ALA A 330 1.24 28.15 -15.63
C ALA A 330 1.79 29.51 -16.09
N ALA A 331 2.28 30.33 -15.17
CA ALA A 331 2.92 31.62 -15.41
C ALA A 331 4.46 31.49 -15.37
N PRO A 332 5.21 32.47 -15.84
CA PRO A 332 6.66 32.50 -15.63
C PRO A 332 7.01 32.41 -14.15
N HIS A 333 7.90 31.49 -13.81
CA HIS A 333 8.28 31.19 -12.42
C HIS A 333 9.78 30.93 -12.31
N ARG A 334 10.32 31.05 -11.08
CA ARG A 334 11.72 30.76 -10.82
C ARG A 334 11.98 29.25 -10.91
N LYS A 335 13.13 28.89 -11.50
CA LYS A 335 13.61 27.50 -11.51
C LYS A 335 13.88 27.03 -10.07
N PRO A 336 13.60 25.77 -9.73
CA PRO A 336 13.78 25.27 -8.36
C PRO A 336 15.25 25.01 -7.98
N TYR A 337 16.17 25.11 -8.91
CA TYR A 337 17.61 24.87 -8.74
C TYR A 337 18.42 26.10 -9.15
N PRO A 338 19.68 26.22 -8.71
CA PRO A 338 20.55 27.34 -9.07
C PRO A 338 20.78 27.43 -10.58
N ASP A 339 20.45 28.56 -11.19
CA ASP A 339 20.76 28.91 -12.58
C ASP A 339 20.93 30.42 -12.68
N GLU A 340 22.18 30.87 -12.59
CA GLU A 340 22.53 32.29 -12.58
C GLU A 340 22.22 33.01 -13.89
N LYS A 341 22.33 32.26 -15.04
CA LYS A 341 22.13 32.86 -16.37
C LYS A 341 20.65 32.95 -16.76
N GLN A 342 19.86 31.98 -16.35
CA GLN A 342 18.45 31.88 -16.68
C GLN A 342 17.65 31.45 -15.44
N PRO A 343 17.50 32.31 -14.43
CA PRO A 343 16.84 31.93 -13.17
C PRO A 343 15.34 31.63 -13.33
N ASN A 344 14.71 32.16 -14.40
CA ASN A 344 13.28 32.04 -14.62
C ASN A 344 12.97 30.99 -15.71
N CYS A 345 11.86 30.31 -15.52
CA CYS A 345 11.22 29.42 -16.48
C CYS A 345 9.96 30.12 -17.04
N GLU A 346 9.69 29.97 -18.33
CA GLU A 346 8.56 30.61 -19.01
C GLU A 346 7.18 30.04 -18.61
N GLY A 347 7.15 28.88 -17.94
CA GLY A 347 5.91 28.26 -17.45
C GLY A 347 5.03 27.57 -18.51
N ASN A 348 5.38 27.67 -19.80
CA ASN A 348 4.56 27.13 -20.91
C ASN A 348 4.69 25.60 -21.14
N GLY A 349 5.19 24.84 -20.17
CA GLY A 349 5.33 23.38 -20.21
C GLY A 349 4.65 22.68 -19.02
N THR A 350 3.61 23.27 -18.45
CA THR A 350 2.96 22.73 -17.27
C THR A 350 1.94 21.65 -17.63
N THR A 351 2.04 20.51 -16.97
CA THR A 351 1.05 19.42 -17.03
C THR A 351 0.41 19.26 -15.65
N ARG A 352 -0.92 19.12 -15.61
CA ARG A 352 -1.70 18.99 -14.37
C ARG A 352 -2.15 17.55 -14.12
N HIS A 353 -2.56 17.28 -12.88
CA HIS A 353 -3.13 16.01 -12.44
C HIS A 353 -2.19 14.81 -12.62
N ILE A 354 -0.85 15.03 -12.60
CA ILE A 354 0.09 13.92 -12.67
C ILE A 354 0.11 13.15 -11.35
N VAL A 355 0.41 11.87 -11.43
CA VAL A 355 0.60 10.96 -10.30
C VAL A 355 2.07 10.63 -10.19
N LEU A 356 2.63 10.72 -8.99
CA LEU A 356 3.99 10.26 -8.72
C LEU A 356 3.94 8.80 -8.25
N GLY A 357 4.90 7.99 -8.68
CA GLY A 357 4.91 6.60 -8.24
C GLY A 357 6.21 5.86 -8.52
N THR A 358 6.22 4.63 -8.07
CA THR A 358 7.24 3.62 -8.40
C THR A 358 6.61 2.25 -8.47
N ASP A 359 7.18 1.37 -9.25
CA ASP A 359 6.82 -0.04 -9.32
C ASP A 359 8.06 -0.89 -9.10
N PHE A 360 7.87 -2.07 -8.54
CA PHE A 360 8.93 -3.03 -8.29
C PHE A 360 8.39 -4.45 -8.30
N ILE A 361 9.25 -5.39 -8.62
CA ILE A 361 8.94 -6.81 -8.56
C ILE A 361 9.42 -7.35 -7.20
N THR A 362 8.56 -8.12 -6.53
CA THR A 362 8.92 -8.73 -5.25
C THR A 362 8.21 -10.07 -5.06
N ASP A 363 8.64 -10.83 -4.06
CA ASP A 363 7.99 -12.07 -3.64
C ASP A 363 6.70 -11.74 -2.88
N ILE A 364 5.61 -12.44 -3.22
CA ILE A 364 4.31 -12.31 -2.56
C ILE A 364 3.78 -13.67 -2.11
N ALA A 365 3.08 -13.67 -0.98
CA ALA A 365 2.16 -14.73 -0.56
C ALA A 365 0.73 -14.18 -0.66
N LEU A 366 -0.02 -14.65 -1.64
CA LEU A 366 -1.40 -14.22 -1.91
C LEU A 366 -2.36 -15.21 -1.27
N PHE A 367 -3.12 -14.78 -0.26
CA PHE A 367 -4.15 -15.55 0.41
C PHE A 367 -5.52 -15.19 -0.16
N SER A 368 -6.21 -16.16 -0.72
CA SER A 368 -7.61 -16.03 -1.16
C SER A 368 -8.51 -16.60 -0.07
N MET A 369 -9.48 -15.80 0.36
CA MET A 369 -10.38 -16.10 1.46
C MET A 369 -11.83 -16.12 0.97
N ASP A 370 -12.55 -17.18 1.29
CA ASP A 370 -13.95 -17.38 0.94
C ASP A 370 -14.86 -17.19 2.16
N VAL A 371 -15.87 -16.35 2.03
CA VAL A 371 -16.95 -16.21 3.01
C VAL A 371 -18.29 -16.63 2.41
N GLN A 372 -19.21 -17.01 3.27
CA GLN A 372 -20.57 -17.38 2.87
C GLN A 372 -21.60 -16.49 3.55
N PRO A 373 -22.77 -16.30 2.93
CA PRO A 373 -23.84 -15.58 3.61
C PRO A 373 -24.14 -16.19 4.99
N PRO A 374 -24.39 -15.36 6.02
CA PRO A 374 -24.72 -13.92 5.96
C PRO A 374 -23.54 -12.98 5.81
N LEU A 375 -22.29 -13.48 5.85
CA LEU A 375 -21.08 -12.64 5.75
C LEU A 375 -20.88 -12.12 4.33
N ARG A 376 -20.46 -10.87 4.22
CA ARG A 376 -20.05 -10.23 2.97
C ARG A 376 -18.86 -9.31 3.18
N LEU A 377 -17.92 -9.36 2.24
CA LEU A 377 -16.70 -8.53 2.16
C LEU A 377 -16.75 -7.66 0.89
N SER A 378 -17.82 -6.86 0.76
CA SER A 378 -18.04 -6.03 -0.42
C SER A 378 -17.05 -4.88 -0.48
N PRO A 379 -16.37 -4.66 -1.63
CA PRO A 379 -15.41 -3.57 -1.79
C PRO A 379 -16.06 -2.19 -1.56
N GLY A 380 -15.30 -1.26 -0.95
CA GLY A 380 -15.77 0.10 -0.67
C GLY A 380 -16.79 0.23 0.47
N GLN A 381 -17.06 -0.85 1.18
CA GLN A 381 -17.89 -0.81 2.39
C GLN A 381 -17.00 -0.65 3.62
N TYR A 382 -17.29 0.36 4.45
CA TYR A 382 -16.49 0.68 5.63
C TYR A 382 -16.21 -0.54 6.54
N PRO A 383 -17.18 -1.40 6.88
CA PRO A 383 -16.91 -2.58 7.70
C PRO A 383 -15.96 -3.59 7.04
N THR A 384 -16.05 -3.75 5.71
CA THR A 384 -15.13 -4.58 4.94
C THR A 384 -13.70 -4.04 4.99
N ASP A 385 -13.55 -2.73 4.78
CA ASP A 385 -12.24 -2.07 4.83
C ASP A 385 -11.62 -2.17 6.23
N VAL A 386 -12.42 -2.01 7.30
CA VAL A 386 -11.97 -2.19 8.69
C VAL A 386 -11.51 -3.63 8.93
N ALA A 387 -12.31 -4.62 8.54
CA ALA A 387 -11.97 -6.03 8.75
C ALA A 387 -10.70 -6.41 8.01
N LEU A 388 -10.61 -6.09 6.72
CA LEU A 388 -9.49 -6.49 5.87
C LEU A 388 -8.21 -5.71 6.18
N ARG A 389 -8.31 -4.41 6.48
CA ARG A 389 -7.16 -3.62 6.92
C ARG A 389 -6.60 -4.16 8.23
N THR A 390 -7.46 -4.41 9.20
CA THR A 390 -7.06 -4.95 10.50
C THR A 390 -6.45 -6.34 10.37
N LEU A 391 -7.07 -7.21 9.57
CA LEU A 391 -6.57 -8.55 9.32
C LEU A 391 -5.20 -8.52 8.61
N SER A 392 -5.02 -7.64 7.62
CA SER A 392 -3.73 -7.43 6.94
C SER A 392 -2.63 -7.02 7.91
N GLU A 393 -2.91 -6.06 8.82
CA GLU A 393 -1.95 -5.64 9.86
C GLU A 393 -1.63 -6.79 10.85
N ALA A 394 -2.64 -7.54 11.25
CA ALA A 394 -2.45 -8.68 12.16
C ALA A 394 -1.62 -9.80 11.53
N LEU A 395 -1.89 -10.14 10.26
CA LEU A 395 -1.12 -11.14 9.52
C LEU A 395 0.33 -10.69 9.30
N SER A 396 0.56 -9.44 8.89
CA SER A 396 1.91 -8.89 8.73
C SER A 396 2.70 -8.92 10.05
N LYS A 397 2.07 -8.54 11.17
CA LYS A 397 2.70 -8.58 12.50
C LYS A 397 2.97 -10.00 12.97
N ALA A 398 2.02 -10.92 12.78
CA ALA A 398 2.19 -12.34 13.11
C ALA A 398 3.34 -12.95 12.29
N ALA A 399 3.35 -12.72 10.98
CA ALA A 399 4.40 -13.18 10.09
C ALA A 399 5.78 -12.66 10.48
N SER A 400 5.91 -11.36 10.77
CA SER A 400 7.18 -10.78 11.22
C SER A 400 7.68 -11.41 12.53
N GLN A 401 6.77 -11.71 13.48
CA GLN A 401 7.13 -12.40 14.71
C GLN A 401 7.55 -13.86 14.50
N MET A 402 6.88 -14.58 13.60
CA MET A 402 7.18 -15.99 13.31
C MET A 402 8.48 -16.15 12.54
N LEU A 403 8.81 -15.20 11.67
CA LEU A 403 10.05 -15.17 10.88
C LEU A 403 11.22 -14.48 11.62
N GLU A 404 10.97 -13.90 12.81
CA GLU A 404 11.95 -13.15 13.60
C GLU A 404 12.62 -12.01 12.81
N ILE A 405 11.82 -11.30 11.98
CA ILE A 405 12.26 -10.17 11.15
C ILE A 405 11.77 -8.83 11.71
N GLU A 406 12.41 -7.74 11.28
CA GLU A 406 12.05 -6.39 11.69
C GLU A 406 10.66 -5.97 11.16
N PRO A 407 9.84 -5.29 11.98
CA PRO A 407 8.56 -4.79 11.54
C PRO A 407 8.67 -3.86 10.33
N GLY A 408 8.03 -4.26 9.22
CA GLY A 408 8.01 -3.53 7.97
C GLY A 408 8.97 -4.04 6.90
N GLU A 409 9.72 -5.12 7.13
CA GLU A 409 10.40 -5.88 6.07
C GLU A 409 9.39 -6.70 5.28
N LEU A 410 8.30 -7.11 5.95
CA LEU A 410 7.13 -7.72 5.34
C LEU A 410 5.90 -6.85 5.61
N MET A 411 5.15 -6.53 4.58
CA MET A 411 3.90 -5.77 4.67
C MET A 411 2.75 -6.55 4.05
N ALA A 412 1.52 -6.15 4.39
CA ALA A 412 0.32 -6.77 3.85
C ALA A 412 -0.63 -5.72 3.28
N GLU A 413 -1.35 -6.12 2.23
CA GLU A 413 -2.41 -5.34 1.61
C GLU A 413 -3.53 -6.26 1.14
N TYR A 414 -4.72 -5.72 0.92
CA TYR A 414 -5.88 -6.47 0.47
C TYR A 414 -6.45 -5.92 -0.83
N ARG A 415 -7.18 -6.78 -1.54
CA ARG A 415 -7.94 -6.41 -2.73
C ARG A 415 -9.19 -7.30 -2.87
N PRO A 416 -10.22 -6.90 -3.62
CA PRO A 416 -11.25 -7.82 -4.05
C PRO A 416 -10.63 -8.95 -4.87
N SER A 417 -11.15 -10.16 -4.73
CA SER A 417 -10.73 -11.26 -5.59
C SER A 417 -11.20 -11.03 -7.02
N LEU A 418 -10.34 -11.35 -7.98
CA LEU A 418 -10.66 -11.32 -9.41
C LEU A 418 -11.58 -12.51 -9.73
N THR A 419 -12.86 -12.38 -9.47
CA THR A 419 -13.84 -13.45 -9.69
C THR A 419 -14.89 -13.03 -10.71
N PRO A 420 -15.46 -14.01 -11.48
CA PRO A 420 -16.56 -13.74 -12.39
C PRO A 420 -17.75 -13.11 -11.69
N GLU A 421 -18.58 -12.40 -12.47
CA GLU A 421 -19.82 -11.76 -12.01
C GLU A 421 -20.69 -12.70 -11.16
N GLY A 422 -21.24 -12.18 -10.06
CA GLY A 422 -22.14 -12.89 -9.14
C GLY A 422 -21.52 -13.35 -7.81
N ARG A 423 -20.19 -13.31 -7.67
CA ARG A 423 -19.51 -13.66 -6.40
C ARG A 423 -18.90 -12.44 -5.67
N GLN A 424 -19.27 -11.24 -6.07
CA GLN A 424 -18.77 -10.02 -5.42
C GLN A 424 -19.11 -10.00 -3.93
N GLY A 425 -18.09 -9.75 -3.11
CA GLY A 425 -18.21 -9.71 -1.66
C GLY A 425 -18.21 -11.08 -0.96
N LEU A 426 -18.13 -12.20 -1.68
CA LEU A 426 -17.98 -13.54 -1.09
C LEU A 426 -16.53 -14.03 -1.11
N LYS A 427 -15.66 -13.37 -1.86
CA LYS A 427 -14.26 -13.71 -2.00
C LYS A 427 -13.39 -12.46 -1.97
N THR A 428 -12.30 -12.52 -1.21
CA THR A 428 -11.33 -11.44 -1.10
C THR A 428 -9.92 -12.00 -1.03
N GLU A 429 -8.95 -11.16 -1.29
CA GLU A 429 -7.54 -11.54 -1.26
C GLU A 429 -6.74 -10.59 -0.38
N ILE A 430 -5.86 -11.18 0.45
CA ILE A 430 -4.80 -10.47 1.17
C ILE A 430 -3.47 -10.98 0.65
N PHE A 431 -2.55 -10.09 0.32
CA PHE A 431 -1.20 -10.47 -0.06
C PHE A 431 -0.18 -9.87 0.91
N LEU A 432 0.71 -10.74 1.39
CA LEU A 432 1.90 -10.34 2.12
C LEU A 432 3.05 -10.27 1.13
N TYR A 433 3.88 -9.23 1.24
CA TYR A 433 4.96 -8.98 0.28
C TYR A 433 6.21 -8.47 0.97
N ASP A 434 7.36 -8.86 0.43
CA ASP A 434 8.64 -8.33 0.85
C ASP A 434 8.78 -6.88 0.39
N THR A 435 9.11 -5.98 1.31
CA THR A 435 9.26 -4.55 0.98
C THR A 435 10.54 -4.25 0.21
N LEU A 436 11.48 -5.19 0.21
CA LEU A 436 12.70 -5.09 -0.57
C LEU A 436 12.42 -5.38 -2.05
N PRO A 437 12.73 -4.47 -2.99
CA PRO A 437 12.67 -4.76 -4.41
C PRO A 437 13.51 -5.99 -4.77
N GLY A 438 12.90 -6.93 -5.50
CA GLY A 438 13.51 -8.21 -5.81
C GLY A 438 13.22 -9.34 -4.81
N GLY A 439 12.60 -9.03 -3.69
CA GLY A 439 12.25 -9.98 -2.65
C GLY A 439 13.43 -10.39 -1.77
N ALA A 440 13.16 -10.67 -0.51
CA ALA A 440 14.08 -11.28 0.45
C ALA A 440 13.72 -12.76 0.72
N GLY A 441 12.60 -13.24 0.16
CA GLY A 441 12.11 -14.60 0.32
C GLY A 441 11.25 -14.81 1.56
N PHE A 442 10.98 -13.77 2.36
CA PHE A 442 10.15 -13.88 3.57
C PHE A 442 8.70 -14.25 3.25
N ALA A 443 8.08 -13.55 2.30
CA ALA A 443 6.73 -13.86 1.87
C ALA A 443 6.61 -15.32 1.37
N SER A 444 7.65 -15.80 0.70
CA SER A 444 7.72 -17.15 0.18
C SER A 444 7.72 -18.24 1.26
N GLN A 445 8.27 -17.96 2.44
CA GLN A 445 8.32 -18.91 3.55
C GLN A 445 6.96 -19.06 4.25
N LEU A 446 6.07 -18.08 4.14
CA LEU A 446 4.78 -18.10 4.84
C LEU A 446 3.87 -19.25 4.44
N ILE A 447 4.08 -19.83 3.27
CA ILE A 447 3.29 -20.98 2.81
C ILE A 447 3.48 -22.20 3.72
N GLU A 448 4.69 -22.37 4.27
CA GLU A 448 5.02 -23.50 5.12
C GLU A 448 4.29 -23.48 6.47
N TYR A 449 3.89 -22.30 6.93
CA TYR A 449 3.17 -22.14 8.20
C TYR A 449 1.66 -22.45 8.09
N GLY A 450 1.08 -22.43 6.90
CA GLY A 450 -0.32 -22.80 6.67
C GLY A 450 -1.29 -22.07 7.62
N THR A 451 -2.06 -22.85 8.40
CA THR A 451 -3.04 -22.30 9.37
C THR A 451 -2.39 -21.66 10.60
N GLU A 452 -1.13 -21.97 10.93
CA GLU A 452 -0.46 -21.45 12.11
C GLU A 452 -0.33 -19.92 12.07
N LEU A 453 -0.04 -19.35 10.88
CA LEU A 453 -0.01 -17.91 10.68
C LEU A 453 -1.34 -17.25 11.09
N PHE A 454 -2.47 -17.82 10.68
CA PHE A 454 -3.81 -17.32 10.99
C PHE A 454 -4.14 -17.47 12.47
N GLN A 455 -3.75 -18.58 13.09
CA GLN A 455 -3.91 -18.81 14.54
C GLN A 455 -3.10 -17.80 15.35
N ARG A 456 -1.86 -17.52 14.93
CA ARG A 456 -1.00 -16.52 15.58
C ARG A 456 -1.59 -15.12 15.46
N ALA A 457 -2.10 -14.75 14.27
CA ALA A 457 -2.79 -13.48 14.07
C ALA A 457 -4.05 -13.37 14.98
N LEU A 458 -4.83 -14.43 15.11
CA LEU A 458 -6.00 -14.46 16.00
C LEU A 458 -5.61 -14.26 17.45
N GLN A 459 -4.53 -14.89 17.91
CA GLN A 459 -4.00 -14.67 19.27
C GLN A 459 -3.62 -13.20 19.49
N LEU A 460 -2.96 -12.55 18.53
CA LEU A 460 -2.60 -11.12 18.60
C LEU A 460 -3.85 -10.22 18.72
N LEU A 461 -4.90 -10.54 17.97
CA LEU A 461 -6.15 -9.77 18.00
C LEU A 461 -6.89 -9.92 19.33
N LYS A 462 -6.93 -11.12 19.91
CA LYS A 462 -7.64 -11.43 21.17
C LYS A 462 -6.86 -11.03 22.41
N ALA A 463 -5.55 -11.21 22.42
CA ALA A 463 -4.70 -11.02 23.59
C ALA A 463 -4.09 -9.60 23.68
N CYS A 464 -4.87 -8.56 23.44
CA CYS A 464 -4.39 -7.19 23.64
C CYS A 464 -4.13 -6.93 25.14
N PRO A 465 -2.91 -6.55 25.55
CA PRO A 465 -2.60 -6.31 26.98
C PRO A 465 -3.41 -5.18 27.61
N GLU A 466 -3.81 -4.20 26.80
CA GLU A 466 -4.59 -3.03 27.24
C GLU A 466 -6.12 -3.28 27.15
N ASN A 467 -6.53 -4.45 26.68
CA ASN A 467 -7.93 -4.78 26.42
C ASN A 467 -8.74 -3.64 25.75
N CYS A 468 -8.12 -3.01 24.75
CA CYS A 468 -8.67 -1.84 24.08
C CYS A 468 -9.94 -2.16 23.26
N ASP A 469 -10.83 -1.16 23.09
CA ASP A 469 -12.12 -1.32 22.42
C ASP A 469 -12.00 -1.60 20.92
N ALA A 470 -11.01 -1.04 20.23
CA ALA A 470 -10.80 -1.23 18.80
C ALA A 470 -9.34 -1.55 18.46
N SER A 471 -8.41 -0.66 18.78
CA SER A 471 -6.97 -0.85 18.54
C SER A 471 -6.12 0.10 19.38
N CYS A 472 -4.90 -0.31 19.73
CA CYS A 472 -3.92 0.52 20.43
C CYS A 472 -2.50 0.22 19.97
N TYR A 473 -1.51 1.01 20.43
CA TYR A 473 -0.10 0.82 20.10
C TYR A 473 0.51 -0.49 20.63
N ARG A 474 -0.13 -1.10 21.64
CA ARG A 474 0.31 -2.42 22.14
C ARG A 474 -0.13 -3.56 21.24
N CYS A 475 -1.25 -3.42 20.51
CA CYS A 475 -1.75 -4.47 19.63
C CYS A 475 -1.44 -4.20 18.14
N LEU A 476 -2.10 -3.25 17.49
CA LEU A 476 -2.12 -3.09 16.05
C LEU A 476 -1.53 -1.76 15.55
N ARG A 477 -1.67 -0.68 16.34
CA ARG A 477 -1.22 0.64 15.91
C ARG A 477 0.30 0.74 15.87
N SER A 478 0.82 1.45 14.88
CA SER A 478 2.22 1.80 14.74
C SER A 478 2.33 3.19 14.10
N PHE A 479 3.53 3.76 14.10
CA PHE A 479 3.76 5.01 13.36
C PHE A 479 3.58 4.82 11.85
N LYS A 480 3.88 3.61 11.32
CA LYS A 480 3.78 3.31 9.89
C LYS A 480 2.33 3.29 9.38
N ASN A 481 1.36 2.90 10.23
CA ASN A 481 -0.07 2.84 9.87
C ASN A 481 -0.91 3.96 10.49
N LYS A 482 -0.30 5.07 10.93
CA LYS A 482 -0.97 6.15 11.68
C LYS A 482 -2.20 6.76 10.97
N PHE A 483 -2.22 6.78 9.65
CA PHE A 483 -3.35 7.32 8.87
C PHE A 483 -4.51 6.34 8.73
N GLU A 484 -4.30 5.10 9.09
CA GLU A 484 -5.29 4.02 9.00
C GLU A 484 -5.80 3.58 10.37
N HIS A 485 -5.41 4.28 11.46
CA HIS A 485 -5.85 3.94 12.82
C HIS A 485 -7.37 3.89 12.96
N GLY A 486 -8.12 4.70 12.19
CA GLY A 486 -9.58 4.68 12.13
C GLY A 486 -10.18 3.44 11.44
N LEU A 487 -9.34 2.67 10.73
CA LEU A 487 -9.72 1.42 10.06
C LEU A 487 -9.25 0.17 10.83
N LEU A 488 -8.78 0.33 12.09
CA LEU A 488 -8.27 -0.79 12.86
C LEU A 488 -9.23 -1.14 14.01
N ASP A 489 -9.90 -2.29 13.88
CA ASP A 489 -10.76 -2.86 14.91
C ASP A 489 -10.45 -4.35 15.11
N ARG A 490 -9.80 -4.67 16.24
CA ARG A 490 -9.34 -6.03 16.54
C ARG A 490 -10.49 -7.04 16.69
N HIS A 491 -11.68 -6.59 17.07
CA HIS A 491 -12.83 -7.47 17.28
C HIS A 491 -13.42 -7.91 15.95
N VAL A 492 -13.62 -6.98 15.00
CA VAL A 492 -14.15 -7.30 13.67
C VAL A 492 -13.21 -8.23 12.90
N ALA A 493 -11.90 -7.99 13.00
CA ALA A 493 -10.92 -8.88 12.35
C ALA A 493 -10.83 -10.25 13.05
N ALA A 494 -10.98 -10.31 14.38
CA ALA A 494 -11.00 -11.58 15.09
C ALA A 494 -12.24 -12.42 14.73
N GLU A 495 -13.41 -11.80 14.61
CA GLU A 495 -14.65 -12.46 14.17
C GLU A 495 -14.49 -13.07 12.76
N LEU A 496 -13.93 -12.29 11.81
CA LEU A 496 -13.63 -12.78 10.46
C LEU A 496 -12.64 -13.94 10.48
N LEU A 497 -11.57 -13.79 11.26
CA LEU A 497 -10.50 -14.79 11.33
C LEU A 497 -10.94 -16.08 11.99
N GLU A 498 -11.79 -16.02 13.02
CA GLU A 498 -12.42 -17.20 13.62
C GLU A 498 -13.31 -17.94 12.62
N TYR A 499 -14.11 -17.19 11.85
CA TYR A 499 -14.91 -17.79 10.79
C TYR A 499 -14.03 -18.48 9.74
N LEU A 500 -12.95 -17.85 9.29
CA LEU A 500 -12.02 -18.42 8.32
C LEU A 500 -11.35 -19.70 8.83
N LEU A 501 -11.08 -19.80 10.14
CA LEU A 501 -10.45 -20.96 10.75
C LEU A 501 -11.45 -22.08 11.07
N THR A 502 -12.64 -21.76 11.58
CA THR A 502 -13.57 -22.75 12.15
C THR A 502 -14.86 -22.93 11.35
N GLY A 503 -15.24 -21.94 10.54
CA GLY A 503 -16.54 -21.86 9.87
C GLY A 503 -17.69 -21.40 10.76
N SER A 504 -17.41 -21.10 12.03
CA SER A 504 -18.44 -20.61 12.96
C SER A 504 -18.79 -19.16 12.65
N LEU A 505 -20.05 -18.87 12.41
CA LEU A 505 -20.52 -17.50 12.20
C LEU A 505 -20.30 -16.66 13.47
N PRO A 506 -19.96 -15.37 13.32
CA PRO A 506 -19.84 -14.45 14.45
C PRO A 506 -21.13 -14.43 15.27
N GLN A 507 -20.99 -14.59 16.58
CA GLN A 507 -22.09 -14.40 17.52
C GLN A 507 -21.94 -13.03 18.17
N PHE A 508 -23.05 -12.30 18.23
CA PHE A 508 -23.03 -10.97 18.79
C PHE A 508 -23.28 -11.02 20.28
N ASP A 509 -22.39 -10.40 21.03
CA ASP A 509 -22.55 -10.18 22.44
C ASP A 509 -23.79 -9.29 22.69
N ALA A 510 -24.75 -9.80 23.49
CA ALA A 510 -25.99 -9.09 23.79
C ALA A 510 -25.75 -7.77 24.53
N GLU A 511 -24.72 -7.69 25.37
CA GLU A 511 -24.37 -6.47 26.09
C GLU A 511 -23.88 -5.39 25.14
N ARG A 512 -22.96 -5.73 24.24
CA ARG A 512 -22.46 -4.83 23.18
C ARG A 512 -23.59 -4.35 22.27
N MET A 513 -24.49 -5.27 21.86
CA MET A 513 -25.61 -4.92 21.00
C MET A 513 -26.59 -3.97 21.67
N ASN A 514 -26.88 -4.21 22.96
CA ASN A 514 -27.73 -3.32 23.76
C ASN A 514 -27.09 -1.93 23.97
N ALA A 515 -25.78 -1.88 24.21
CA ALA A 515 -25.05 -0.62 24.36
C ALA A 515 -25.08 0.19 23.04
N SER A 516 -24.79 -0.44 21.89
CA SER A 516 -24.84 0.21 20.58
C SER A 516 -26.26 0.67 20.22
N THR A 517 -27.28 -0.13 20.51
CA THR A 517 -28.70 0.26 20.34
C THR A 517 -29.06 1.46 21.22
N ALA A 518 -28.57 1.52 22.44
CA ALA A 518 -28.81 2.65 23.36
C ALA A 518 -28.14 3.95 22.82
N MET A 519 -26.92 3.84 22.31
CA MET A 519 -26.20 4.96 21.71
C MET A 519 -26.96 5.51 20.48
N LEU A 520 -27.37 4.63 19.57
CA LEU A 520 -28.14 5.01 18.38
C LEU A 520 -29.46 5.66 18.75
N TYR A 521 -30.20 5.08 19.70
CA TYR A 521 -31.47 5.64 20.16
C TYR A 521 -31.31 7.04 20.76
N ALA A 522 -30.32 7.24 21.63
CA ALA A 522 -30.04 8.55 22.22
C ALA A 522 -29.71 9.62 21.17
N ASP A 523 -28.94 9.25 20.13
CA ASP A 523 -28.59 10.18 19.06
C ASP A 523 -29.76 10.47 18.12
N LEU A 524 -30.60 9.47 17.82
CA LEU A 524 -31.85 9.66 17.07
C LEU A 524 -32.78 10.64 17.77
N LEU A 525 -32.95 10.52 19.09
CA LEU A 525 -33.73 11.49 19.88
C LEU A 525 -33.15 12.89 19.85
N ARG A 526 -31.82 13.00 19.94
CA ARG A 526 -31.12 14.30 19.93
C ARG A 526 -31.23 15.00 18.58
N GLN A 527 -31.15 14.23 17.49
CA GLN A 527 -31.17 14.77 16.10
C GLN A 527 -32.57 14.77 15.48
N SER A 528 -33.60 14.34 16.22
CA SER A 528 -34.98 14.34 15.74
C SER A 528 -35.46 15.78 15.52
N ASP A 529 -35.94 16.04 14.32
CA ASP A 529 -36.60 17.31 13.93
C ASP A 529 -38.12 17.31 14.16
N GLY A 530 -38.61 16.32 14.88
CA GLY A 530 -40.03 16.14 15.19
C GLY A 530 -40.83 15.38 14.14
N LYS A 531 -40.26 15.03 12.97
CA LYS A 531 -40.94 14.30 11.89
C LYS A 531 -41.11 12.79 12.17
N ALA A 532 -40.43 12.26 13.15
CA ALA A 532 -40.59 10.89 13.60
C ALA A 532 -40.47 10.82 15.13
N LYS A 533 -41.26 9.94 15.75
CA LYS A 533 -41.16 9.59 17.17
C LYS A 533 -40.39 8.27 17.28
N PHE A 534 -39.52 8.21 18.27
CA PHE A 534 -38.70 7.02 18.54
C PHE A 534 -39.02 6.49 19.92
N ASP A 535 -39.32 5.20 20.01
CA ASP A 535 -39.55 4.46 21.26
C ASP A 535 -38.63 3.26 21.33
N ARG A 536 -38.16 2.88 22.53
CA ARG A 536 -37.21 1.77 22.73
C ARG A 536 -37.91 0.57 23.34
N ALA A 537 -37.45 -0.64 22.92
CA ALA A 537 -37.88 -1.94 23.49
C ALA A 537 -39.42 -2.12 23.47
N ILE A 538 -40.03 -1.87 22.32
CA ILE A 538 -41.49 -1.93 22.14
C ILE A 538 -41.91 -3.31 21.62
N LYS A 539 -42.91 -3.88 22.23
CA LYS A 539 -43.53 -5.13 21.76
C LYS A 539 -44.49 -4.85 20.60
N VAL A 540 -44.23 -5.49 19.48
CA VAL A 540 -45.05 -5.41 18.26
C VAL A 540 -45.65 -6.80 18.00
N SER A 541 -46.96 -6.85 17.76
CA SER A 541 -47.64 -8.09 17.39
C SER A 541 -47.46 -8.40 15.93
N ILE A 542 -47.06 -9.64 15.63
CA ILE A 542 -46.86 -10.16 14.27
C ILE A 542 -47.89 -11.26 14.02
N THR A 543 -48.63 -11.14 12.92
CA THR A 543 -49.68 -12.09 12.54
C THR A 543 -49.06 -13.49 12.37
N GLY A 544 -49.62 -14.46 13.11
CA GLY A 544 -49.20 -15.87 13.06
C GLY A 544 -47.89 -16.22 13.79
N TYR A 545 -47.28 -15.26 14.52
CA TYR A 545 -46.06 -15.52 15.28
C TYR A 545 -46.19 -15.14 16.77
N GLY A 546 -46.97 -14.10 17.08
CA GLY A 546 -47.09 -13.57 18.42
C GLY A 546 -46.49 -12.17 18.58
N SER A 547 -45.93 -11.87 19.73
CA SER A 547 -45.34 -10.54 20.05
C SER A 547 -43.82 -10.61 20.03
N ILE A 548 -43.19 -9.71 19.29
CA ILE A 548 -41.73 -9.54 19.20
C ILE A 548 -41.39 -8.17 19.79
N GLU A 549 -40.33 -8.11 20.57
CA GLU A 549 -39.75 -6.86 21.06
C GLU A 549 -38.81 -6.29 20.01
N VAL A 550 -39.10 -5.08 19.50
CA VAL A 550 -38.23 -4.36 18.56
C VAL A 550 -37.30 -3.44 19.32
N PRO A 551 -36.00 -3.40 18.97
CA PRO A 551 -35.00 -2.60 19.71
C PRO A 551 -35.33 -1.11 19.72
N ILE A 552 -35.71 -0.55 18.58
CA ILE A 552 -36.20 0.84 18.42
C ILE A 552 -37.36 0.82 17.42
N LEU A 553 -38.49 1.42 17.82
CA LEU A 553 -39.62 1.67 16.96
C LEU A 553 -39.65 3.14 16.56
N ALA A 554 -39.59 3.42 15.26
CA ALA A 554 -39.77 4.76 14.69
C ALA A 554 -41.19 4.86 14.11
N VAL A 555 -41.93 5.91 14.45
CA VAL A 555 -43.29 6.21 13.94
C VAL A 555 -43.25 7.58 13.31
N ARG A 556 -43.55 7.66 12.04
CA ARG A 556 -43.63 8.92 11.30
C ARG A 556 -45.01 9.61 11.50
N ASP A 557 -45.10 10.89 11.15
CA ASP A 557 -46.34 11.67 11.25
C ASP A 557 -47.48 11.11 10.37
N ASP A 558 -47.13 10.41 9.27
CA ASP A 558 -48.10 9.72 8.43
C ASP A 558 -48.61 8.38 8.99
N GLY A 559 -48.15 8.01 10.17
CA GLY A 559 -48.50 6.76 10.86
C GLY A 559 -47.66 5.54 10.41
N SER A 560 -46.73 5.68 9.45
CA SER A 560 -45.82 4.58 9.04
C SER A 560 -44.89 4.20 10.16
N ARG A 561 -44.74 2.87 10.41
CA ARG A 561 -43.93 2.32 11.47
C ARG A 561 -42.70 1.62 10.92
N TYR A 562 -41.57 1.83 11.58
CA TYR A 562 -40.29 1.23 11.23
C TYR A 562 -39.62 0.64 12.46
N ALA A 563 -39.19 -0.59 12.35
CA ALA A 563 -38.34 -1.25 13.35
C ALA A 563 -36.88 -1.02 12.98
N VAL A 564 -36.14 -0.30 13.82
CA VAL A 564 -34.70 -0.09 13.63
C VAL A 564 -33.95 -1.10 14.47
N ALA A 565 -33.17 -1.94 13.83
CA ALA A 565 -32.36 -2.97 14.46
C ALA A 565 -30.90 -2.91 13.95
N LEU A 566 -29.98 -3.52 14.70
CA LEU A 566 -28.59 -3.57 14.30
C LEU A 566 -28.31 -4.80 13.45
N SER A 567 -27.42 -4.64 12.47
CA SER A 567 -26.76 -5.75 11.77
C SER A 567 -25.33 -5.93 12.28
N GLY A 568 -24.79 -7.12 12.12
CA GLY A 568 -23.38 -7.37 12.43
C GLY A 568 -22.44 -6.64 11.48
N PRO A 569 -21.18 -6.40 11.89
CA PRO A 569 -20.19 -5.66 11.08
C PRO A 569 -20.04 -6.15 9.63
N LEU A 570 -20.03 -7.47 9.43
CA LEU A 570 -19.84 -8.09 8.13
C LEU A 570 -21.10 -8.77 7.56
N ALA A 571 -22.27 -8.48 8.13
CA ALA A 571 -23.55 -9.07 7.77
C ALA A 571 -24.63 -8.00 7.59
N ASN A 572 -24.38 -7.00 6.75
CA ASN A 572 -25.23 -5.81 6.58
C ASN A 572 -26.71 -6.13 6.26
N ASP A 573 -26.95 -7.20 5.52
CA ASP A 573 -28.28 -7.58 5.05
C ASP A 573 -29.04 -8.44 6.09
N PHE A 574 -28.42 -8.77 7.23
CA PHE A 574 -28.99 -9.68 8.22
C PHE A 574 -28.98 -9.02 9.59
N PRO A 575 -30.11 -9.03 10.30
CA PRO A 575 -30.15 -8.52 11.64
C PRO A 575 -29.29 -9.39 12.58
N ALA A 576 -28.65 -8.73 13.54
CA ALA A 576 -27.89 -9.43 14.57
C ALA A 576 -28.79 -10.23 15.52
N ASP A 577 -30.03 -9.77 15.75
CA ASP A 577 -31.05 -10.51 16.49
C ASP A 577 -31.90 -11.37 15.52
N PRO A 578 -31.90 -12.71 15.68
CA PRO A 578 -32.71 -13.62 14.85
C PRO A 578 -34.21 -13.30 14.85
N LEU A 579 -34.76 -12.73 15.94
CA LEU A 579 -36.16 -12.34 16.00
C LEU A 579 -36.52 -11.27 14.97
N MET A 580 -35.59 -10.41 14.61
CA MET A 580 -35.79 -9.39 13.57
C MET A 580 -35.87 -10.00 12.16
N MET A 581 -35.33 -11.20 11.95
CA MET A 581 -35.55 -11.96 10.70
C MET A 581 -36.98 -12.46 10.60
N GLU A 582 -37.57 -12.89 11.70
CA GLU A 582 -38.99 -13.27 11.72
C GLU A 582 -39.88 -12.06 11.41
N LEU A 583 -39.55 -10.88 11.96
CA LEU A 583 -40.22 -9.63 11.60
C LEU A 583 -40.15 -9.37 10.10
N ARG A 584 -38.96 -9.41 9.51
CA ARG A 584 -38.72 -9.16 8.08
C ARG A 584 -39.50 -10.13 7.18
N ASN A 585 -39.56 -11.39 7.56
CA ASN A 585 -40.15 -12.45 6.71
C ASN A 585 -41.68 -12.50 6.80
N ARG A 586 -42.26 -12.03 7.91
CA ARG A 586 -43.68 -12.21 8.22
C ARG A 586 -44.50 -10.94 8.26
N SER A 587 -43.84 -9.78 8.33
CA SER A 587 -44.55 -8.51 8.50
C SER A 587 -44.01 -7.45 7.55
N THR A 588 -44.93 -6.68 6.99
CA THR A 588 -44.61 -5.45 6.25
C THR A 588 -44.79 -4.19 7.10
N ASP A 589 -45.31 -4.34 8.31
CA ASP A 589 -45.52 -3.26 9.29
C ASP A 589 -45.23 -3.77 10.73
N PRO A 590 -44.19 -3.26 11.39
CA PRO A 590 -43.27 -2.20 10.93
C PRO A 590 -42.27 -2.69 9.87
N HIS A 591 -41.84 -1.78 8.99
CA HIS A 591 -40.74 -2.04 8.07
C HIS A 591 -39.41 -2.14 8.83
N LEU A 592 -38.56 -3.12 8.47
CA LEU A 592 -37.26 -3.27 9.11
C LEU A 592 -36.21 -2.38 8.46
N ILE A 593 -35.54 -1.56 9.27
CA ILE A 593 -34.32 -0.81 8.93
C ILE A 593 -33.15 -1.46 9.67
N LEU A 594 -32.12 -1.87 8.94
CA LEU A 594 -30.89 -2.40 9.51
C LEU A 594 -29.80 -1.35 9.51
N VAL A 595 -29.12 -1.19 10.63
CA VAL A 595 -27.97 -0.29 10.81
C VAL A 595 -26.76 -1.10 11.26
N ASN A 596 -25.62 -0.90 10.58
CA ASN A 596 -24.41 -1.62 10.91
C ASN A 596 -23.87 -1.21 12.30
N GLU A 597 -23.64 -2.18 13.17
CA GLU A 597 -23.17 -1.97 14.55
C GLU A 597 -21.82 -1.24 14.59
N LEU A 598 -20.88 -1.59 13.68
CA LEU A 598 -19.59 -0.92 13.60
C LEU A 598 -19.73 0.56 13.23
N LEU A 599 -20.69 0.91 12.37
CA LEU A 599 -20.97 2.29 12.02
C LEU A 599 -21.48 3.06 13.24
N VAL A 600 -22.33 2.44 14.07
CA VAL A 600 -22.83 3.05 15.31
C VAL A 600 -21.67 3.34 16.28
N ARG A 601 -20.75 2.41 16.46
CA ARG A 601 -19.58 2.60 17.34
C ARG A 601 -18.54 3.57 16.77
N GLY A 602 -18.28 3.50 15.46
CA GLY A 602 -17.20 4.25 14.82
C GLY A 602 -17.61 5.63 14.30
N ASN A 603 -18.87 5.80 13.88
CA ASN A 603 -19.39 7.05 13.31
C ASN A 603 -20.90 7.20 13.54
N LEU A 604 -21.26 7.41 14.79
CA LEU A 604 -22.67 7.53 15.22
C LEU A 604 -23.47 8.55 14.40
N PRO A 605 -22.96 9.76 14.06
CA PRO A 605 -23.71 10.69 13.22
C PRO A 605 -24.00 10.15 11.80
N ALA A 606 -23.15 9.29 11.25
CA ALA A 606 -23.42 8.66 9.97
C ALA A 606 -24.50 7.59 10.09
N ALA A 607 -24.46 6.79 11.16
CA ALA A 607 -25.49 5.79 11.45
C ALA A 607 -26.87 6.44 11.62
N THR A 608 -26.95 7.53 12.38
CA THR A 608 -28.21 8.31 12.55
C THR A 608 -28.73 8.85 11.24
N ARG A 609 -27.86 9.43 10.40
CA ARG A 609 -28.25 9.91 9.05
C ARG A 609 -28.74 8.78 8.12
N GLU A 610 -28.21 7.59 8.25
CA GLU A 610 -28.65 6.42 7.50
C GLU A 610 -30.10 6.05 7.86
N VAL A 611 -30.41 6.02 9.16
CA VAL A 611 -31.79 5.82 9.64
C VAL A 611 -32.72 6.93 9.12
N GLN A 612 -32.34 8.20 9.31
CA GLN A 612 -33.15 9.34 8.85
C GLN A 612 -33.42 9.29 7.34
N ARG A 613 -32.39 8.98 6.54
CA ARG A 613 -32.56 8.80 5.09
C ARG A 613 -33.54 7.67 4.77
N SER A 614 -33.47 6.55 5.47
CA SER A 614 -34.38 5.43 5.30
C SER A 614 -35.81 5.76 5.72
N LEU A 615 -35.96 6.65 6.68
CA LEU A 615 -37.26 7.19 7.08
C LEU A 615 -37.80 8.28 6.12
N GLY A 616 -36.98 8.82 5.22
CA GLY A 616 -37.31 9.95 4.35
C GLY A 616 -37.40 11.28 5.10
N THR A 617 -36.65 11.43 6.18
CA THR A 617 -36.60 12.64 7.04
C THR A 617 -35.24 13.32 6.95
#